data_9fb59b7e40bb57e1bf0386ac26abe3bf
#
_entry.id   9fb59b7e40bb57e1bf0386ac26abe3bf
#
_cell.length_a   1.000
_cell.length_b   1.000
_cell.length_c   1.000
_cell.angle_alpha   90.00
_cell.angle_beta   90.00
_cell.angle_gamma   90.00
#
_symmetry.space_group_name_H-M   'P 1'
#
loop_
_entity.id
_entity.type
_entity.pdbx_description
1 polymer ?
#
loop_
_entity_poly.entity_id
_entity_poly.type
_entity_poly.pdbx_seq_one_letter_code
_entity_poly.pdbx_strand_id
1 'polypeptide(L)'
;MNVLCIGNSFSQDASRYLYQISNGEINVTNMAIGGCSLERHYNGITKQREEYLHEVNGEAVGNGYIDEVIYSKKWDYVSVQQVSHFSGMIETYEPYLPFILGYIKGACPNAKIVFHRTWAYSDYSNHDFYYLYDNSRPKMFDAIVKTSTEICKKYNLDIIPSGDAVEEARKLPEFDEKTHPITRDGFHMSLDYGRYLTGLVMYKFFTGKNATEVTYEPENTDHAICEKLKEIAEKTQAKLAF
;
A
#
# COMPACT_ATOMS: atom_id res chain seq x y z
N MET A 1 -14.85 11.16 1.28
CA MET A 1 -14.25 10.33 0.21
C MET A 1 -14.23 8.87 0.66
N ASN A 2 -14.61 7.93 -0.20
CA ASN A 2 -14.58 6.49 0.10
C ASN A 2 -13.48 5.80 -0.71
N VAL A 3 -12.56 5.13 -0.04
CA VAL A 3 -11.44 4.40 -0.63
C VAL A 3 -11.59 2.92 -0.30
N LEU A 4 -11.55 2.05 -1.31
CA LEU A 4 -11.45 0.60 -1.14
C LEU A 4 -10.04 0.13 -1.45
N CYS A 5 -9.41 -0.57 -0.54
CA CYS A 5 -8.13 -1.23 -0.75
C CYS A 5 -8.36 -2.74 -0.92
N ILE A 6 -8.02 -3.29 -2.08
CA ILE A 6 -7.99 -4.73 -2.34
C ILE A 6 -6.53 -5.16 -2.26
N GLY A 7 -6.14 -5.79 -1.13
CA GLY A 7 -4.73 -6.03 -0.86
C GLY A 7 -4.45 -7.09 0.19
N ASN A 8 -3.42 -6.83 0.97
CA ASN A 8 -2.92 -7.73 2.00
C ASN A 8 -2.43 -6.90 3.22
N SER A 9 -1.60 -7.48 4.09
CA SER A 9 -1.05 -6.78 5.26
C SER A 9 -0.34 -5.46 4.93
N PHE A 10 0.17 -5.29 3.70
CA PHE A 10 0.80 -4.04 3.29
C PHE A 10 -0.23 -2.93 3.06
N SER A 11 -1.42 -3.23 2.50
CA SER A 11 -2.49 -2.23 2.43
C SER A 11 -3.05 -1.89 3.81
N GLN A 12 -3.12 -2.87 4.73
CA GLN A 12 -3.52 -2.65 6.11
C GLN A 12 -2.56 -1.70 6.83
N ASP A 13 -1.24 -1.95 6.72
CA ASP A 13 -0.23 -1.07 7.29
C ASP A 13 -0.29 0.34 6.69
N ALA A 14 -0.38 0.44 5.36
CA ALA A 14 -0.35 1.73 4.68
C ALA A 14 -1.55 2.62 4.96
N SER A 15 -2.72 2.05 5.19
CA SER A 15 -3.95 2.81 5.40
C SER A 15 -4.36 2.93 6.87
N ARG A 16 -3.60 2.34 7.80
CA ARG A 16 -3.97 2.24 9.23
C ARG A 16 -4.38 3.55 9.87
N TYR A 17 -3.69 4.63 9.55
CA TYR A 17 -3.93 5.95 10.12
C TYR A 17 -4.60 6.94 9.16
N LEU A 18 -4.99 6.50 7.96
CA LEU A 18 -5.50 7.39 6.92
C LEU A 18 -6.76 8.15 7.33
N TYR A 19 -7.65 7.51 8.09
CA TYR A 19 -8.86 8.14 8.62
C TYR A 19 -8.51 9.28 9.60
N GLN A 20 -7.60 9.03 10.54
CA GLN A 20 -7.15 10.01 11.53
C GLN A 20 -6.35 11.14 10.88
N ILE A 21 -5.41 10.80 9.99
CA ILE A 21 -4.60 11.76 9.21
C ILE A 21 -5.49 12.71 8.41
N SER A 22 -6.57 12.19 7.84
CA SER A 22 -7.52 13.00 7.06
C SER A 22 -8.60 13.70 7.90
N ASN A 23 -8.52 13.60 9.22
CA ASN A 23 -9.56 14.11 10.13
C ASN A 23 -10.99 13.64 9.73
N GLY A 24 -11.10 12.36 9.32
CA GLY A 24 -12.36 11.74 8.93
C GLY A 24 -12.84 12.07 7.51
N GLU A 25 -12.09 12.83 6.71
CA GLU A 25 -12.48 13.13 5.33
C GLU A 25 -12.39 11.90 4.40
N ILE A 26 -11.50 10.95 4.72
CA ILE A 26 -11.31 9.71 3.97
C ILE A 26 -11.81 8.53 4.80
N ASN A 27 -12.85 7.86 4.33
CA ASN A 27 -13.26 6.56 4.85
C ASN A 27 -12.55 5.47 4.04
N VAL A 28 -11.71 4.69 4.68
CA VAL A 28 -10.97 3.60 4.05
C VAL A 28 -11.54 2.25 4.46
N THR A 29 -11.73 1.39 3.48
CA THR A 29 -12.10 -0.01 3.69
C THR A 29 -11.01 -0.88 3.09
N ASN A 30 -10.47 -1.83 3.86
CA ASN A 30 -9.58 -2.87 3.37
C ASN A 30 -10.35 -4.18 3.20
N MET A 31 -10.17 -4.81 2.05
CA MET A 31 -10.45 -6.21 1.81
C MET A 31 -9.10 -6.91 1.67
N ALA A 32 -8.58 -7.42 2.78
CA ALA A 32 -7.22 -7.93 2.88
C ALA A 32 -7.19 -9.44 3.13
N ILE A 33 -6.23 -10.12 2.50
CA ILE A 33 -5.86 -11.49 2.81
C ILE A 33 -4.35 -11.50 3.08
N GLY A 34 -3.90 -12.07 4.20
CA GLY A 34 -2.48 -12.13 4.53
C GLY A 34 -1.66 -12.79 3.43
N GLY A 35 -0.59 -12.12 2.95
CA GLY A 35 0.26 -12.62 1.87
C GLY A 35 -0.44 -12.84 0.52
N CYS A 36 -1.52 -12.11 0.26
CA CYS A 36 -2.34 -12.30 -0.94
C CYS A 36 -1.66 -11.76 -2.20
N SER A 37 -1.50 -12.63 -3.19
CA SER A 37 -1.09 -12.27 -4.55
C SER A 37 -2.29 -11.90 -5.43
N LEU A 38 -2.04 -11.28 -6.59
CA LEU A 38 -3.07 -11.02 -7.59
C LEU A 38 -3.76 -12.32 -8.05
N GLU A 39 -3.01 -13.42 -8.18
CA GLU A 39 -3.60 -14.74 -8.47
C GLU A 39 -4.57 -15.19 -7.38
N ARG A 40 -4.24 -15.00 -6.11
CA ARG A 40 -5.13 -15.38 -5.01
C ARG A 40 -6.37 -14.48 -4.97
N HIS A 41 -6.26 -13.18 -5.24
CA HIS A 41 -7.42 -12.30 -5.40
C HIS A 41 -8.31 -12.76 -6.57
N TYR A 42 -7.72 -13.09 -7.72
CA TYR A 42 -8.44 -13.66 -8.86
C TYR A 42 -9.23 -14.93 -8.46
N ASN A 43 -8.58 -15.84 -7.74
CA ASN A 43 -9.22 -17.06 -7.26
C ASN A 43 -10.32 -16.78 -6.22
N GLY A 44 -10.12 -15.80 -5.32
CA GLY A 44 -11.11 -15.39 -4.32
C GLY A 44 -12.38 -14.84 -4.97
N ILE A 45 -12.21 -13.97 -5.98
CA ILE A 45 -13.32 -13.39 -6.75
C ILE A 45 -14.05 -14.47 -7.56
N THR A 46 -13.33 -15.26 -8.37
CA THR A 46 -13.96 -16.22 -9.29
C THR A 46 -14.62 -17.41 -8.60
N LYS A 47 -14.11 -17.79 -7.42
CA LYS A 47 -14.63 -18.91 -6.62
C LYS A 47 -15.51 -18.47 -5.46
N GLN A 48 -15.80 -17.17 -5.34
CA GLN A 48 -16.62 -16.57 -4.30
C GLN A 48 -16.23 -17.07 -2.89
N ARG A 49 -15.00 -16.78 -2.48
CA ARG A 49 -14.47 -17.25 -1.19
C ARG A 49 -14.62 -16.20 -0.10
N GLU A 50 -15.14 -16.63 1.05
CA GLU A 50 -15.21 -15.85 2.29
C GLU A 50 -13.84 -15.89 3.01
N GLU A 51 -12.83 -15.24 2.43
CA GLU A 51 -11.48 -15.29 3.00
C GLU A 51 -10.85 -13.91 3.22
N TYR A 52 -11.62 -12.83 2.93
CA TYR A 52 -11.13 -11.47 3.14
C TYR A 52 -11.39 -11.01 4.57
N LEU A 53 -10.34 -10.55 5.25
CA LEU A 53 -10.51 -9.72 6.43
C LEU A 53 -11.02 -8.35 5.97
N HIS A 54 -12.21 -8.01 6.44
CA HIS A 54 -12.85 -6.72 6.19
C HIS A 54 -12.50 -5.76 7.33
N GLU A 55 -11.86 -4.65 6.99
CA GLU A 55 -11.55 -3.57 7.93
C GLU A 55 -12.15 -2.25 7.45
N VAL A 56 -12.60 -1.44 8.39
CA VAL A 56 -13.08 -0.08 8.15
C VAL A 56 -12.30 0.90 9.03
N ASN A 57 -11.64 1.87 8.42
CA ASN A 57 -10.83 2.90 9.10
C ASN A 57 -9.78 2.30 10.05
N GLY A 58 -9.20 1.16 9.65
CA GLY A 58 -8.18 0.45 10.40
C GLY A 58 -8.70 -0.52 11.47
N GLU A 59 -10.02 -0.65 11.66
CA GLU A 59 -10.62 -1.56 12.62
C GLU A 59 -11.25 -2.76 11.91
N ALA A 60 -10.96 -3.98 12.40
CA ALA A 60 -11.53 -5.21 11.85
C ALA A 60 -13.05 -5.27 12.11
N VAL A 61 -13.82 -5.52 11.06
CA VAL A 61 -15.29 -5.70 11.11
C VAL A 61 -15.65 -7.16 11.10
N GLY A 62 -14.85 -8.00 10.44
CA GLY A 62 -15.07 -9.45 10.32
C GLY A 62 -14.44 -9.99 9.04
N ASN A 63 -14.80 -11.21 8.69
CA ASN A 63 -14.46 -11.77 7.38
C ASN A 63 -15.65 -11.61 6.45
N GLY A 64 -15.41 -11.66 5.14
CA GLY A 64 -16.47 -11.53 4.15
C GLY A 64 -16.02 -11.80 2.71
N TYR A 65 -16.99 -11.65 1.84
CA TYR A 65 -16.80 -11.74 0.40
C TYR A 65 -16.48 -10.36 -0.17
N ILE A 66 -15.60 -10.30 -1.15
CA ILE A 66 -15.30 -9.02 -1.81
C ILE A 66 -16.52 -8.44 -2.51
N ASP A 67 -17.42 -9.28 -3.04
CA ASP A 67 -18.66 -8.85 -3.71
C ASP A 67 -19.57 -8.07 -2.77
N GLU A 68 -19.72 -8.50 -1.52
CA GLU A 68 -20.55 -7.80 -0.54
C GLU A 68 -20.07 -6.38 -0.29
N VAL A 69 -18.76 -6.19 -0.25
CA VAL A 69 -18.14 -4.90 0.07
C VAL A 69 -18.05 -4.00 -1.16
N ILE A 70 -17.61 -4.53 -2.31
CA ILE A 70 -17.44 -3.71 -3.51
C ILE A 70 -18.75 -3.09 -4.00
N TYR A 71 -19.88 -3.79 -3.82
CA TYR A 71 -21.20 -3.29 -4.17
C TYR A 71 -21.92 -2.51 -3.05
N SER A 72 -21.33 -2.44 -1.83
CA SER A 72 -22.02 -1.88 -0.65
C SER A 72 -22.21 -0.36 -0.70
N LYS A 73 -21.36 0.37 -1.42
CA LYS A 73 -21.40 1.84 -1.51
C LYS A 73 -20.71 2.34 -2.79
N LYS A 74 -20.81 3.65 -3.04
CA LYS A 74 -20.01 4.29 -4.10
C LYS A 74 -18.60 4.51 -3.61
N TRP A 75 -17.63 4.10 -4.41
CA TRP A 75 -16.19 4.28 -4.18
C TRP A 75 -15.69 5.41 -5.04
N ASP A 76 -14.86 6.29 -4.47
CA ASP A 76 -14.14 7.32 -5.20
C ASP A 76 -12.84 6.74 -5.78
N TYR A 77 -12.20 5.88 -5.00
CA TYR A 77 -10.98 5.17 -5.41
C TYR A 77 -11.05 3.69 -5.03
N VAL A 78 -10.45 2.86 -5.88
CA VAL A 78 -10.13 1.46 -5.55
C VAL A 78 -8.65 1.24 -5.79
N SER A 79 -7.89 0.90 -4.75
CA SER A 79 -6.48 0.58 -4.89
C SER A 79 -6.27 -0.93 -4.99
N VAL A 80 -5.35 -1.31 -5.87
CA VAL A 80 -4.87 -2.68 -6.04
C VAL A 80 -3.35 -2.72 -5.89
N GLN A 81 -2.81 -3.87 -5.51
CA GLN A 81 -1.37 -4.10 -5.35
C GLN A 81 -1.01 -5.55 -5.65
N GLN A 82 0.25 -5.83 -5.89
CA GLN A 82 0.77 -7.20 -5.90
C GLN A 82 1.29 -7.55 -4.49
N VAL A 83 1.37 -8.85 -4.16
CA VAL A 83 2.07 -9.29 -2.94
C VAL A 83 3.54 -8.88 -2.98
N SER A 84 4.08 -8.51 -1.84
CA SER A 84 5.40 -7.87 -1.75
C SER A 84 6.52 -8.62 -2.46
N HIS A 85 6.61 -9.96 -2.26
CA HIS A 85 7.66 -10.77 -2.87
C HIS A 85 7.50 -10.97 -4.40
N PHE A 86 6.34 -10.70 -4.98
CA PHE A 86 6.12 -10.73 -6.43
C PHE A 86 6.01 -9.33 -7.04
N SER A 87 6.12 -8.26 -6.25
CA SER A 87 5.90 -6.89 -6.74
C SER A 87 6.90 -6.45 -7.82
N GLY A 88 8.10 -7.02 -7.83
CA GLY A 88 9.12 -6.78 -8.87
C GLY A 88 9.12 -7.81 -10.00
N MET A 89 8.18 -8.74 -10.05
CA MET A 89 8.15 -9.87 -11.01
C MET A 89 6.97 -9.71 -11.97
N ILE A 90 7.23 -9.12 -13.13
CA ILE A 90 6.18 -8.71 -14.09
C ILE A 90 5.32 -9.89 -14.60
N GLU A 91 5.89 -11.06 -14.72
CA GLU A 91 5.21 -12.29 -15.16
C GLU A 91 4.10 -12.75 -14.21
N THR A 92 4.09 -12.24 -12.97
CA THR A 92 3.09 -12.61 -11.95
C THR A 92 1.84 -11.73 -12.00
N TYR A 93 1.80 -10.73 -12.86
CA TYR A 93 0.68 -9.80 -12.96
C TYR A 93 -0.41 -10.29 -13.92
N GLU A 94 -0.03 -10.97 -14.99
CA GLU A 94 -0.99 -11.49 -15.97
C GLU A 94 -1.20 -13.01 -15.81
N PRO A 95 -2.44 -13.49 -16.04
CA PRO A 95 -3.64 -12.77 -16.53
C PRO A 95 -4.47 -12.11 -15.40
N TYR A 96 -3.98 -12.09 -14.16
CA TYR A 96 -4.75 -11.80 -12.96
C TYR A 96 -5.13 -10.33 -12.84
N LEU A 97 -4.16 -9.41 -13.02
CA LEU A 97 -4.42 -7.97 -12.88
C LEU A 97 -5.49 -7.47 -13.86
N PRO A 98 -5.40 -7.72 -15.19
CA PRO A 98 -6.43 -7.24 -16.11
C PRO A 98 -7.83 -7.79 -15.78
N PHE A 99 -7.94 -9.00 -15.28
CA PHE A 99 -9.21 -9.54 -14.79
C PHE A 99 -9.74 -8.73 -13.60
N ILE A 100 -8.89 -8.47 -12.59
CA ILE A 100 -9.27 -7.71 -11.38
C ILE A 100 -9.68 -6.28 -11.76
N LEU A 101 -8.94 -5.63 -12.66
CA LEU A 101 -9.30 -4.29 -13.16
C LEU A 101 -10.65 -4.29 -13.87
N GLY A 102 -10.93 -5.29 -14.69
CA GLY A 102 -12.22 -5.48 -15.36
C GLY A 102 -13.36 -5.70 -14.37
N TYR A 103 -13.14 -6.53 -13.36
CA TYR A 103 -14.08 -6.77 -12.26
C TYR A 103 -14.41 -5.49 -11.50
N ILE A 104 -13.38 -4.74 -11.07
CA ILE A 104 -13.58 -3.46 -10.37
C ILE A 104 -14.33 -2.46 -11.25
N LYS A 105 -13.96 -2.34 -12.52
CA LYS A 105 -14.61 -1.42 -13.45
C LYS A 105 -16.08 -1.77 -13.69
N GLY A 106 -16.41 -3.05 -13.70
CA GLY A 106 -17.80 -3.53 -13.77
C GLY A 106 -18.61 -3.20 -12.53
N ALA A 107 -18.03 -3.40 -11.35
CA ALA A 107 -18.70 -3.14 -10.06
C ALA A 107 -18.75 -1.63 -9.70
N CYS A 108 -17.68 -0.89 -10.01
CA CYS A 108 -17.49 0.50 -9.61
C CYS A 108 -17.10 1.38 -10.82
N PRO A 109 -17.98 1.58 -11.82
CA PRO A 109 -17.62 2.22 -13.09
C PRO A 109 -17.13 3.66 -12.95
N ASN A 110 -17.47 4.34 -11.87
CA ASN A 110 -17.09 5.73 -11.59
C ASN A 110 -15.87 5.86 -10.66
N ALA A 111 -15.43 4.77 -10.05
CA ALA A 111 -14.25 4.80 -9.19
C ALA A 111 -12.96 4.91 -10.01
N LYS A 112 -12.01 5.70 -9.51
CA LYS A 112 -10.66 5.73 -10.05
C LYS A 112 -9.89 4.55 -9.51
N ILE A 113 -9.39 3.67 -10.39
CA ILE A 113 -8.54 2.54 -10.01
C ILE A 113 -7.09 3.02 -9.98
N VAL A 114 -6.39 2.72 -8.90
CA VAL A 114 -5.00 3.13 -8.66
C VAL A 114 -4.15 1.96 -8.20
N PHE A 115 -2.85 2.03 -8.43
CA PHE A 115 -1.92 0.98 -8.03
C PHE A 115 -1.10 1.40 -6.82
N HIS A 116 -1.12 0.61 -5.75
CA HIS A 116 -0.29 0.83 -4.58
C HIS A 116 1.09 0.17 -4.79
N ARG A 117 2.11 1.00 -5.05
CA ARG A 117 3.50 0.58 -5.05
C ARG A 117 3.94 0.38 -3.62
N THR A 118 4.11 -0.87 -3.23
CA THR A 118 4.61 -1.25 -1.91
C THR A 118 6.12 -1.05 -1.81
N TRP A 119 6.69 -1.26 -0.64
CA TRP A 119 8.10 -1.06 -0.32
C TRP A 119 8.91 -2.35 -0.40
N ALA A 120 10.21 -2.22 -0.60
CA ALA A 120 11.15 -3.32 -0.51
C ALA A 120 11.37 -3.76 0.94
N TYR A 121 11.80 -5.00 1.13
CA TYR A 121 12.18 -5.53 2.44
C TYR A 121 13.44 -4.84 2.96
N SER A 122 13.62 -4.84 4.28
CA SER A 122 14.87 -4.43 4.93
C SER A 122 15.99 -5.43 4.67
N ASP A 123 17.25 -4.98 4.72
CA ASP A 123 18.40 -5.86 4.47
C ASP A 123 18.53 -7.00 5.50
N TYR A 124 17.93 -6.85 6.71
CA TYR A 124 17.86 -7.90 7.73
C TYR A 124 16.64 -8.82 7.63
N SER A 125 15.81 -8.65 6.60
CA SER A 125 14.58 -9.46 6.44
C SER A 125 14.89 -10.94 6.27
N ASN A 126 14.17 -11.77 6.98
CA ASN A 126 14.21 -13.24 6.89
C ASN A 126 13.01 -13.81 6.11
N HIS A 127 12.34 -13.00 5.31
CA HIS A 127 11.19 -13.44 4.53
C HIS A 127 11.60 -14.52 3.52
N ASP A 128 10.88 -15.65 3.49
CA ASP A 128 11.21 -16.84 2.71
C ASP A 128 11.47 -16.57 1.21
N PHE A 129 10.81 -15.58 0.63
CA PHE A 129 10.96 -15.23 -0.78
C PHE A 129 11.92 -14.08 -1.05
N TYR A 130 12.68 -13.59 -0.06
CA TYR A 130 13.60 -12.48 -0.28
C TYR A 130 14.76 -12.83 -1.21
N TYR A 131 15.12 -14.12 -1.27
CA TYR A 131 16.13 -14.63 -2.22
C TYR A 131 15.82 -14.35 -3.69
N LEU A 132 14.54 -14.12 -4.06
CA LEU A 132 14.15 -13.71 -5.42
C LEU A 132 14.83 -12.41 -5.87
N TYR A 133 15.32 -11.61 -4.92
CA TYR A 133 16.03 -10.37 -5.13
C TYR A 133 17.48 -10.43 -4.58
N ASP A 134 18.07 -11.64 -4.51
CA ASP A 134 19.40 -11.89 -3.96
C ASP A 134 19.55 -11.38 -2.50
N ASN A 135 18.47 -11.34 -1.73
CA ASN A 135 18.39 -10.77 -0.38
C ASN A 135 18.94 -9.33 -0.33
N SER A 136 18.63 -8.53 -1.33
CA SER A 136 19.13 -7.18 -1.52
C SER A 136 17.98 -6.19 -1.66
N ARG A 137 17.87 -5.26 -0.70
CA ARG A 137 16.87 -4.20 -0.71
C ARG A 137 16.95 -3.32 -1.98
N PRO A 138 18.13 -2.83 -2.40
CA PRO A 138 18.21 -2.04 -3.63
C PRO A 138 17.72 -2.81 -4.86
N LYS A 139 18.10 -4.07 -5.02
CA LYS A 139 17.64 -4.91 -6.16
C LYS A 139 16.14 -5.11 -6.13
N MET A 140 15.58 -5.38 -4.94
CA MET A 140 14.12 -5.52 -4.78
C MET A 140 13.41 -4.22 -5.13
N PHE A 141 13.88 -3.07 -4.62
CA PHE A 141 13.25 -1.79 -4.89
C PHE A 141 13.32 -1.40 -6.37
N ASP A 142 14.48 -1.57 -7.01
CA ASP A 142 14.63 -1.29 -8.44
C ASP A 142 13.70 -2.17 -9.30
N ALA A 143 13.56 -3.44 -8.94
CA ALA A 143 12.63 -4.35 -9.60
C ALA A 143 11.17 -3.92 -9.41
N ILE A 144 10.77 -3.52 -8.20
CA ILE A 144 9.44 -2.98 -7.90
C ILE A 144 9.15 -1.71 -8.70
N VAL A 145 10.10 -0.77 -8.74
CA VAL A 145 9.95 0.48 -9.50
C VAL A 145 9.77 0.18 -10.99
N LYS A 146 10.65 -0.65 -11.57
CA LYS A 146 10.59 -1.04 -12.98
C LYS A 146 9.23 -1.68 -13.32
N THR A 147 8.87 -2.74 -12.60
CA THR A 147 7.65 -3.52 -12.86
C THR A 147 6.40 -2.67 -12.69
N SER A 148 6.27 -1.93 -11.59
CA SER A 148 5.08 -1.10 -11.35
C SER A 148 4.97 0.05 -12.34
N THR A 149 6.08 0.63 -12.81
CA THR A 149 6.07 1.66 -13.87
C THR A 149 5.52 1.08 -15.17
N GLU A 150 6.01 -0.09 -15.59
CA GLU A 150 5.58 -0.74 -16.82
C GLU A 150 4.10 -1.13 -16.78
N ILE A 151 3.67 -1.78 -15.70
CA ILE A 151 2.28 -2.21 -15.50
C ILE A 151 1.33 -1.01 -15.44
N CYS A 152 1.67 0.03 -14.68
CA CYS A 152 0.82 1.20 -14.56
C CYS A 152 0.72 1.98 -15.88
N LYS A 153 1.81 2.06 -16.66
CA LYS A 153 1.78 2.61 -18.01
C LYS A 153 0.87 1.79 -18.94
N LYS A 154 0.97 0.45 -18.89
CA LYS A 154 0.17 -0.46 -19.72
C LYS A 154 -1.33 -0.32 -19.46
N TYR A 155 -1.72 -0.21 -18.19
CA TYR A 155 -3.13 -0.17 -17.78
C TYR A 155 -3.65 1.22 -17.44
N ASN A 156 -2.85 2.27 -17.66
CA ASN A 156 -3.18 3.67 -17.36
C ASN A 156 -3.63 3.87 -15.91
N LEU A 157 -2.81 3.42 -14.96
CA LEU A 157 -3.04 3.53 -13.53
C LEU A 157 -2.10 4.56 -12.91
N ASP A 158 -2.63 5.38 -12.00
CA ASP A 158 -1.78 6.21 -11.14
C ASP A 158 -1.16 5.37 -10.03
N ILE A 159 0.04 5.75 -9.59
CA ILE A 159 0.84 5.04 -8.59
C ILE A 159 0.77 5.77 -7.25
N ILE A 160 0.33 5.08 -6.19
CA ILE A 160 0.53 5.52 -4.81
C ILE A 160 1.99 5.17 -4.43
N PRO A 161 2.88 6.16 -4.19
CA PRO A 161 4.31 5.92 -4.12
C PRO A 161 4.82 5.60 -2.70
N SER A 162 4.15 4.69 -1.98
CA SER A 162 4.52 4.36 -0.60
C SER A 162 5.93 3.79 -0.48
N GLY A 163 6.34 2.92 -1.44
CA GLY A 163 7.68 2.36 -1.45
C GLY A 163 8.76 3.42 -1.67
N ASP A 164 8.47 4.43 -2.50
CA ASP A 164 9.39 5.54 -2.75
C ASP A 164 9.64 6.37 -1.47
N ALA A 165 8.57 6.66 -0.72
CA ALA A 165 8.67 7.39 0.55
C ALA A 165 9.43 6.59 1.63
N VAL A 166 9.20 5.28 1.70
CA VAL A 166 9.91 4.41 2.65
C VAL A 166 11.41 4.38 2.36
N GLU A 167 11.83 4.33 1.08
CA GLU A 167 13.25 4.42 0.73
C GLU A 167 13.88 5.78 1.08
N GLU A 168 13.12 6.88 0.99
CA GLU A 168 13.62 8.19 1.44
C GLU A 168 13.72 8.25 2.98
N ALA A 169 12.74 7.72 3.71
CA ALA A 169 12.78 7.69 5.17
C ALA A 169 13.95 6.87 5.72
N ARG A 170 14.31 5.77 5.07
CA ARG A 170 15.48 4.95 5.43
C ARG A 170 16.82 5.66 5.35
N LYS A 171 16.89 6.84 4.74
CA LYS A 171 18.10 7.68 4.72
C LYS A 171 18.23 8.56 5.96
N LEU A 172 17.19 8.68 6.75
CA LEU A 172 17.22 9.42 7.99
C LEU A 172 17.96 8.62 9.06
N PRO A 173 18.85 9.27 9.85
CA PRO A 173 19.61 8.60 10.91
C PRO A 173 18.71 8.02 12.02
N GLU A 174 17.48 8.52 12.15
CA GLU A 174 16.47 8.02 13.07
C GLU A 174 15.97 6.62 12.72
N PHE A 175 16.12 6.19 11.46
CA PHE A 175 15.66 4.88 11.00
C PHE A 175 16.81 3.96 10.62
N ASP A 176 17.76 3.81 11.54
CA ASP A 176 18.82 2.81 11.41
C ASP A 176 18.25 1.40 11.51
N GLU A 177 18.51 0.56 10.52
CA GLU A 177 17.91 -0.78 10.41
C GLU A 177 18.32 -1.75 11.54
N LYS A 178 19.36 -1.44 12.32
CA LYS A 178 19.81 -2.29 13.43
C LYS A 178 19.20 -1.89 14.77
N THR A 179 18.93 -0.61 14.95
CA THR A 179 18.54 -0.05 16.25
C THR A 179 17.11 0.43 16.29
N HIS A 180 16.61 1.02 15.19
CA HIS A 180 15.27 1.57 15.11
C HIS A 180 14.73 1.52 13.65
N PRO A 181 14.46 0.31 13.14
CA PRO A 181 14.03 0.18 11.74
C PRO A 181 12.62 0.71 11.52
N ILE A 182 12.39 1.24 10.31
CA ILE A 182 11.04 1.67 9.90
C ILE A 182 10.07 0.49 9.68
N THR A 183 10.59 -0.74 9.68
CA THR A 183 9.81 -1.98 9.62
C THR A 183 9.93 -2.75 10.93
N ARG A 184 8.86 -3.44 11.38
CA ARG A 184 8.85 -4.19 12.66
C ARG A 184 9.48 -5.59 12.59
N ASP A 185 9.52 -6.19 11.39
CA ASP A 185 9.95 -7.58 11.16
C ASP A 185 10.76 -7.74 9.86
N GLY A 186 11.26 -6.64 9.33
CA GLY A 186 12.01 -6.60 8.09
C GLY A 186 11.16 -6.42 6.83
N PHE A 187 9.82 -6.46 6.92
CA PHE A 187 8.94 -6.27 5.77
C PHE A 187 7.62 -5.56 6.07
N HIS A 188 6.99 -5.74 7.24
CA HIS A 188 5.83 -4.95 7.64
C HIS A 188 6.26 -3.61 8.23
N MET A 189 5.49 -2.54 8.01
CA MET A 189 5.78 -1.23 8.60
C MET A 189 5.76 -1.26 10.13
N SER A 190 6.61 -0.45 10.77
CA SER A 190 6.50 -0.20 12.20
C SER A 190 5.12 0.35 12.53
N LEU A 191 4.62 0.05 13.74
CA LEU A 191 3.25 0.37 14.12
C LEU A 191 3.01 1.88 14.27
N ASP A 192 4.08 2.60 14.48
CA ASP A 192 4.15 4.05 14.67
C ASP A 192 4.54 4.77 13.37
N TYR A 193 5.81 5.07 13.20
CA TYR A 193 6.35 5.90 12.12
C TYR A 193 6.15 5.31 10.72
N GLY A 194 6.30 3.98 10.56
CA GLY A 194 6.15 3.35 9.26
C GLY A 194 4.71 3.44 8.72
N ARG A 195 3.73 3.11 9.57
CA ARG A 195 2.30 3.27 9.25
C ARG A 195 1.91 4.72 9.06
N TYR A 196 2.50 5.62 9.86
CA TYR A 196 2.25 7.05 9.72
C TYR A 196 2.73 7.60 8.38
N LEU A 197 3.98 7.32 8.01
CA LEU A 197 4.54 7.76 6.73
C LEU A 197 3.68 7.29 5.54
N THR A 198 3.35 6.01 5.50
CA THR A 198 2.57 5.46 4.37
C THR A 198 1.14 6.00 4.34
N GLY A 199 0.55 6.28 5.50
CA GLY A 199 -0.73 6.97 5.62
C GLY A 199 -0.68 8.41 5.11
N LEU A 200 0.38 9.17 5.40
CA LEU A 200 0.60 10.53 4.88
C LEU A 200 0.74 10.54 3.35
N VAL A 201 1.46 9.55 2.78
CA VAL A 201 1.58 9.39 1.32
C VAL A 201 0.22 9.15 0.69
N MET A 202 -0.58 8.25 1.25
CA MET A 202 -1.95 8.01 0.78
C MET A 202 -2.83 9.25 0.90
N TYR A 203 -2.76 9.97 2.03
CA TYR A 203 -3.50 11.21 2.24
C TYR A 203 -3.21 12.24 1.14
N LYS A 204 -1.93 12.53 0.92
CA LYS A 204 -1.51 13.45 -0.14
C LYS A 204 -1.97 12.98 -1.52
N PHE A 205 -1.81 11.69 -1.82
CA PHE A 205 -2.22 11.12 -3.10
C PHE A 205 -3.72 11.29 -3.37
N PHE A 206 -4.57 10.97 -2.39
CA PHE A 206 -6.02 11.00 -2.57
C PHE A 206 -6.61 12.41 -2.51
N THR A 207 -6.04 13.30 -1.72
CA THR A 207 -6.60 14.64 -1.49
C THR A 207 -5.91 15.73 -2.30
N GLY A 208 -4.65 15.54 -2.69
CA GLY A 208 -3.80 16.60 -3.23
C GLY A 208 -3.40 17.67 -2.20
N LYS A 209 -3.85 17.54 -0.94
CA LYS A 209 -3.53 18.48 0.14
C LYS A 209 -2.10 18.32 0.62
N ASN A 210 -1.56 19.36 1.24
CA ASN A 210 -0.19 19.37 1.76
C ASN A 210 -0.06 18.47 2.99
N ALA A 211 0.84 17.48 2.93
CA ALA A 211 1.07 16.54 4.02
C ALA A 211 1.69 17.22 5.26
N THR A 212 2.39 18.35 5.10
CA THR A 212 2.98 19.09 6.24
C THR A 212 1.94 19.81 7.09
N GLU A 213 0.70 19.95 6.62
CA GLU A 213 -0.39 20.55 7.36
C GLU A 213 -1.19 19.55 8.21
N VAL A 214 -0.84 18.26 8.13
CA VAL A 214 -1.48 17.22 8.94
C VAL A 214 -1.17 17.41 10.41
N THR A 215 -2.21 17.49 11.24
CA THR A 215 -2.08 17.71 12.70
C THR A 215 -2.06 16.43 13.51
N TYR A 216 -2.58 15.31 12.95
CA TYR A 216 -2.54 14.01 13.60
C TYR A 216 -1.12 13.48 13.67
N GLU A 217 -0.74 12.93 14.80
CA GLU A 217 0.48 12.13 15.01
C GLU A 217 0.12 10.90 15.85
N PRO A 218 0.70 9.73 15.58
CA PRO A 218 0.45 8.54 16.39
C PRO A 218 0.92 8.75 17.84
N GLU A 219 0.27 8.07 18.77
CA GLU A 219 0.68 8.10 20.17
C GLU A 219 2.13 7.59 20.34
N ASN A 220 2.83 8.15 21.31
CA ASN A 220 4.22 7.81 21.67
C ASN A 220 5.25 8.02 20.55
N THR A 221 4.99 8.92 19.61
CA THR A 221 5.95 9.35 18.59
C THR A 221 6.64 10.67 18.96
N ASP A 222 7.84 10.87 18.44
CA ASP A 222 8.56 12.13 18.54
C ASP A 222 8.08 13.11 17.47
N HIS A 223 7.66 14.30 17.86
CA HIS A 223 7.15 15.33 16.96
C HIS A 223 8.16 15.71 15.87
N ALA A 224 9.45 15.83 16.21
CA ALA A 224 10.47 16.22 15.24
C ALA A 224 10.68 15.13 14.16
N ILE A 225 10.49 13.86 14.52
CA ILE A 225 10.51 12.76 13.55
C ILE A 225 9.25 12.80 12.69
N CYS A 226 8.08 13.03 13.29
CA CYS A 226 6.82 13.17 12.54
C CYS A 226 6.89 14.29 11.49
N GLU A 227 7.46 15.45 11.84
CA GLU A 227 7.66 16.55 10.88
C GLU A 227 8.54 16.15 9.70
N LYS A 228 9.64 15.41 9.93
CA LYS A 228 10.48 14.88 8.84
C LYS A 228 9.70 13.92 7.93
N LEU A 229 8.84 13.08 8.49
CA LEU A 229 8.02 12.15 7.72
C LEU A 229 6.94 12.88 6.90
N LYS A 230 6.34 13.96 7.44
CA LYS A 230 5.43 14.84 6.71
C LYS A 230 6.13 15.49 5.50
N GLU A 231 7.36 15.98 5.71
CA GLU A 231 8.16 16.54 4.61
C GLU A 231 8.52 15.49 3.54
N ILE A 232 8.86 14.27 3.94
CA ILE A 232 9.12 13.18 2.99
C ILE A 232 7.86 12.88 2.19
N ALA A 233 6.72 12.71 2.85
CA ALA A 233 5.46 12.43 2.16
C ALA A 233 5.10 13.56 1.18
N GLU A 234 5.33 14.84 1.58
CA GLU A 234 5.07 16.00 0.73
C GLU A 234 5.93 16.02 -0.53
N LYS A 235 7.21 15.67 -0.41
CA LYS A 235 8.17 15.70 -1.53
C LYS A 235 8.13 14.43 -2.39
N THR A 236 7.51 13.35 -1.89
CA THR A 236 7.52 12.05 -2.58
C THR A 236 6.69 12.08 -3.86
N GLN A 237 7.32 11.63 -4.93
CA GLN A 237 6.71 11.33 -6.22
C GLN A 237 7.11 9.93 -6.65
N ALA A 238 6.24 9.27 -7.41
CA ALA A 238 6.56 7.95 -7.95
C ALA A 238 7.78 8.03 -8.87
N LYS A 239 8.86 7.30 -8.54
CA LYS A 239 9.98 7.11 -9.46
C LYS A 239 9.48 6.35 -10.68
N LEU A 240 9.89 6.77 -11.86
CA LEU A 240 9.58 6.09 -13.11
C LEU A 240 10.87 5.49 -13.69
N ALA A 241 10.81 4.23 -14.08
CA ALA A 241 11.87 3.58 -14.83
C ALA A 241 11.55 3.71 -16.34
N PHE A 242 12.45 4.32 -17.08
CA PHE A 242 12.35 4.50 -18.53
C PHE A 242 13.38 3.63 -19.25
#